data_2900824a5413d133a4c2ac567b99de1c
#
_entry.id   2900824a5413d133a4c2ac567b99de1c
#
_cell.length_a   1.000
_cell.length_b   1.000
_cell.length_c   1.000
_cell.angle_alpha   90.00
_cell.angle_beta   90.00
_cell.angle_gamma   90.00
#
_symmetry.space_group_name_H-M   'P 1'
#
loop_
_entity.id
_entity.type
_entity.pdbx_description
1 polymer ?
#
loop_
_entity_poly.entity_id
_entity_poly.type
_entity_poly.pdbx_seq_one_letter_code
_entity_poly.pdbx_strand_id
1 'polypeptide(L)'
;MEVDLGGVRQKVTGFENHSGRTYLGNLEPLGSVLAGQGNNGEDKKEGARYRNVLCTYLHGPFLPKNPFVTDYLISCSLKRRYRDILLEPLDDSIENSANQVMLNRLIGS
;
A
#
# COMPACT_ATOMS: atom_id res chain seq x y z
N MET A 1 5.57 3.03 -4.25
CA MET A 1 4.19 3.34 -4.67
C MET A 1 3.57 4.36 -3.74
N GLU A 2 2.79 5.24 -4.28
CA GLU A 2 1.98 6.18 -3.49
C GLU A 2 0.52 5.72 -3.51
N VAL A 3 -0.09 5.62 -2.34
CA VAL A 3 -1.49 5.22 -2.18
C VAL A 3 -2.30 6.35 -1.56
N ASP A 4 -3.60 6.37 -1.86
CA ASP A 4 -4.57 7.23 -1.20
C ASP A 4 -5.62 6.33 -0.54
N LEU A 5 -5.60 6.27 0.77
CA LEU A 5 -6.53 5.46 1.56
C LEU A 5 -7.27 6.38 2.54
N GLY A 6 -8.58 6.42 2.42
CA GLY A 6 -9.41 7.26 3.27
C GLY A 6 -9.12 8.76 3.14
N GLY A 7 -8.68 9.22 1.96
CA GLY A 7 -8.33 10.61 1.72
C GLY A 7 -6.94 11.02 2.18
N VAL A 8 -6.14 10.07 2.68
CA VAL A 8 -4.77 10.31 3.13
C VAL A 8 -3.80 9.65 2.16
N ARG A 9 -2.84 10.41 1.65
CA ARG A 9 -1.80 9.92 0.76
C ARG A 9 -0.58 9.53 1.55
N GLN A 10 -0.05 8.32 1.28
CA GLN A 10 1.16 7.81 1.89
C GLN A 10 1.98 7.04 0.87
N LYS A 11 3.29 7.03 1.08
CA LYS A 11 4.20 6.21 0.28
C LYS A 11 4.37 4.86 0.94
N VAL A 12 4.20 3.80 0.18
CA VAL A 12 4.35 2.43 0.63
C VAL A 12 5.46 1.74 -0.14
N THR A 13 6.07 0.75 0.47
CA THR A 13 7.23 0.06 -0.08
C THR A 13 7.06 -1.46 -0.01
N GLY A 14 7.79 -2.14 -0.86
CA GLY A 14 7.87 -3.58 -0.95
C GLY A 14 8.71 -3.92 -2.16
N PHE A 15 8.86 -5.20 -2.47
CA PHE A 15 9.54 -5.60 -3.69
C PHE A 15 8.62 -6.43 -4.57
N GLU A 16 8.88 -6.38 -5.87
CA GLU A 16 8.13 -7.11 -6.88
C GLU A 16 8.89 -8.37 -7.26
N ASN A 17 8.15 -9.47 -7.38
CA ASN A 17 8.70 -10.75 -7.83
C ASN A 17 7.61 -11.49 -8.62
N HIS A 18 7.35 -10.99 -9.83
CA HIS A 18 6.34 -11.58 -10.71
C HIS A 18 6.74 -11.43 -12.16
N SER A 19 6.33 -12.38 -12.96
CA SER A 19 6.52 -12.35 -14.43
C SER A 19 5.23 -11.98 -15.17
N GLY A 20 4.08 -12.11 -14.51
CA GLY A 20 2.80 -11.72 -15.08
C GLY A 20 2.64 -10.21 -15.18
N ARG A 21 1.84 -9.79 -16.15
CA ARG A 21 1.46 -8.39 -16.33
C ARG A 21 -0.04 -8.27 -16.17
N THR A 22 -0.48 -7.23 -15.46
CA THR A 22 -1.89 -6.98 -15.22
C THR A 22 -2.31 -5.66 -15.84
N TYR A 23 -3.41 -5.70 -16.56
CA TYR A 23 -4.05 -4.52 -17.15
C TYR A 23 -5.44 -4.39 -16.52
N LEU A 24 -5.66 -3.28 -15.82
CA LEU A 24 -6.83 -3.14 -14.93
C LEU A 24 -8.16 -2.93 -15.66
N GLY A 25 -8.11 -2.43 -16.91
CA GLY A 25 -9.35 -2.03 -17.56
C GLY A 25 -10.04 -0.90 -16.80
N ASN A 26 -11.24 -1.16 -16.31
CA ASN A 26 -12.03 -0.18 -15.56
C ASN A 26 -11.77 -0.18 -14.06
N LEU A 27 -10.91 -1.07 -13.56
CA LEU A 27 -10.59 -1.12 -12.13
C LEU A 27 -9.60 -0.01 -11.77
N GLU A 28 -9.73 0.51 -10.57
CA GLU A 28 -8.77 1.45 -10.02
C GLU A 28 -7.50 0.73 -9.56
N PRO A 29 -6.32 1.33 -9.72
CA PRO A 29 -5.12 0.79 -9.11
C PRO A 29 -5.13 1.00 -7.61
N LEU A 30 -4.33 0.23 -6.89
CA LEU A 30 -4.09 0.49 -5.47
C LEU A 30 -3.27 1.77 -5.30
N GLY A 31 -2.30 1.99 -6.16
CA GLY A 31 -1.48 3.19 -6.10
C GLY A 31 -0.73 3.47 -7.39
N SER A 32 0.06 4.53 -7.36
CA SER A 32 0.91 4.97 -8.46
C SER A 32 2.36 4.59 -8.19
N VAL A 33 3.03 4.07 -9.21
CA VAL A 33 4.42 3.64 -9.10
C VAL A 33 5.33 4.87 -9.06
N LEU A 34 6.17 4.94 -8.03
CA LEU A 34 7.23 5.94 -7.92
C LEU A 34 8.59 5.35 -8.32
N ALA A 35 8.79 4.06 -8.05
CA ALA A 35 9.95 3.28 -8.47
C ALA A 35 9.52 1.83 -8.65
N GLY A 36 10.01 1.17 -9.70
CA GLY A 36 9.67 -0.22 -10.02
C GLY A 36 8.78 -0.33 -11.25
N GLN A 37 8.30 -1.54 -11.50
CA GLN A 37 7.53 -1.88 -12.70
C GLN A 37 6.02 -1.72 -12.54
N GLY A 38 5.47 -2.06 -11.35
CA GLY A 38 4.04 -2.07 -11.14
C GLY A 38 3.36 -3.25 -11.82
N ASN A 39 2.10 -3.07 -12.22
CA ASN A 39 1.27 -4.12 -12.79
C ASN A 39 1.79 -4.65 -14.13
N ASN A 40 2.36 -3.79 -14.97
CA ASN A 40 2.71 -4.17 -16.35
C ASN A 40 3.95 -3.44 -16.90
N GLY A 41 4.58 -2.58 -16.11
CA GLY A 41 5.76 -1.84 -16.54
C GLY A 41 5.49 -0.68 -17.49
N GLU A 42 4.24 -0.40 -17.82
CA GLU A 42 3.86 0.59 -18.84
C GLU A 42 3.07 1.78 -18.28
N ASP A 43 2.02 1.52 -17.49
CA ASP A 43 1.07 2.54 -17.07
C ASP A 43 1.37 3.18 -15.72
N LYS A 44 2.45 2.78 -15.06
CA LYS A 44 2.85 3.26 -13.73
C LYS A 44 1.79 3.10 -12.66
N LYS A 45 0.98 2.06 -12.78
CA LYS A 45 -0.03 1.68 -11.79
C LYS A 45 0.39 0.40 -11.11
N GLU A 46 0.07 0.27 -9.83
CA GLU A 46 0.35 -0.94 -9.07
C GLU A 46 -0.88 -1.38 -8.30
N GLY A 47 -1.10 -2.71 -8.32
CA GLY A 47 -2.20 -3.31 -7.60
C GLY A 47 -3.56 -3.03 -8.21
N ALA A 48 -4.58 -3.33 -7.46
CA ALA A 48 -5.96 -3.06 -7.82
C ALA A 48 -6.77 -2.77 -6.56
N ARG A 49 -7.80 -1.99 -6.71
CA ARG A 49 -8.72 -1.68 -5.63
C ARG A 49 -10.15 -1.82 -6.12
N TYR A 50 -10.93 -2.62 -5.40
CA TYR A 50 -12.35 -2.76 -5.66
C TYR A 50 -13.08 -2.85 -4.33
N ARG A 51 -13.87 -1.82 -4.00
CA ARG A 51 -14.54 -1.70 -2.70
C ARG A 51 -13.52 -1.81 -1.55
N ASN A 52 -13.63 -2.85 -0.72
CA ASN A 52 -12.71 -3.10 0.40
C ASN A 52 -11.63 -4.13 0.07
N VAL A 53 -11.50 -4.51 -1.20
CA VAL A 53 -10.47 -5.44 -1.64
C VAL A 53 -9.28 -4.64 -2.16
N LEU A 54 -8.12 -4.88 -1.58
CA LEU A 54 -6.85 -4.30 -2.01
C LEU A 54 -5.94 -5.41 -2.50
N CYS A 55 -5.44 -5.27 -3.71
CA CYS A 55 -4.52 -6.23 -4.33
C CYS A 55 -3.20 -5.54 -4.61
N THR A 56 -2.11 -6.26 -4.44
CA THR A 56 -0.77 -5.73 -4.71
C THR A 56 0.18 -6.84 -5.10
N TYR A 57 1.17 -6.50 -5.93
CA TYR A 57 2.32 -7.36 -6.21
C TYR A 57 3.47 -7.16 -5.21
N LEU A 58 3.36 -6.19 -4.33
CA LEU A 58 4.44 -5.88 -3.40
C LEU A 58 4.51 -6.92 -2.29
N HIS A 59 5.72 -7.39 -2.05
CA HIS A 59 6.05 -8.43 -1.08
C HIS A 59 6.96 -7.92 0.02
N GLY A 60 7.21 -8.79 0.98
CA GLY A 60 8.31 -8.76 1.78
C GLY A 60 8.40 -8.31 3.22
N PRO A 61 7.53 -8.71 4.11
CA PRO A 61 6.07 -8.75 4.15
C PRO A 61 5.45 -7.36 4.04
N PHE A 62 4.38 -7.25 3.28
CA PHE A 62 3.83 -5.94 2.91
C PHE A 62 3.28 -5.14 4.10
N LEU A 63 2.46 -5.78 4.93
CA LEU A 63 1.76 -5.07 6.00
C LEU A 63 2.70 -4.56 7.10
N PRO A 64 3.64 -5.36 7.65
CA PRO A 64 4.58 -4.84 8.63
C PRO A 64 5.48 -3.72 8.12
N LYS A 65 5.79 -3.72 6.83
CA LYS A 65 6.61 -2.66 6.22
C LYS A 65 5.82 -1.38 5.94
N ASN A 66 4.51 -1.45 5.99
CA ASN A 66 3.62 -0.33 5.67
C ASN A 66 2.51 -0.22 6.73
N PRO A 67 2.84 0.23 7.95
CA PRO A 67 1.86 0.30 9.04
C PRO A 67 0.62 1.11 8.71
N PHE A 68 0.74 2.12 7.87
CA PHE A 68 -0.39 2.92 7.41
C PHE A 68 -1.46 2.08 6.71
N VAL A 69 -1.05 1.14 5.85
CA VAL A 69 -1.98 0.25 5.15
C VAL A 69 -2.62 -0.72 6.13
N THR A 70 -1.83 -1.27 7.05
CA THR A 70 -2.31 -2.18 8.09
C THR A 70 -3.39 -1.51 8.93
N ASP A 71 -3.15 -0.31 9.42
CA ASP A 71 -4.09 0.44 10.23
C ASP A 71 -5.37 0.76 9.47
N TYR A 72 -5.24 1.11 8.18
CA TYR A 72 -6.39 1.34 7.33
C TYR A 72 -7.29 0.10 7.21
N LEU A 73 -6.69 -1.07 6.95
CA LEU A 73 -7.45 -2.32 6.82
C LEU A 73 -8.13 -2.71 8.13
N ILE A 74 -7.43 -2.59 9.26
CA ILE A 74 -8.01 -2.88 10.57
C ILE A 74 -9.15 -1.91 10.86
N SER A 75 -8.97 -0.63 10.60
CA SER A 75 -10.01 0.39 10.80
C SER A 75 -11.25 0.11 9.97
N CYS A 76 -11.09 -0.26 8.69
CA CYS A 76 -12.21 -0.61 7.82
C CYS A 76 -12.95 -1.82 8.35
N SER A 77 -12.24 -2.85 8.82
CA SER A 77 -12.83 -4.06 9.37
C SER A 77 -13.62 -3.77 10.65
N LEU A 78 -13.08 -2.96 11.53
CA LEU A 78 -13.74 -2.58 12.79
C LEU A 78 -14.96 -1.70 12.53
N LYS A 79 -14.88 -0.73 11.65
CA LYS A 79 -16.01 0.16 11.31
C LYS A 79 -17.16 -0.59 10.68
N ARG A 80 -16.89 -1.66 9.95
CA ARG A 80 -17.92 -2.50 9.36
C ARG A 80 -18.75 -3.22 10.42
N ARG A 81 -18.11 -3.61 11.53
CA ARG A 81 -18.75 -4.36 12.63
C ARG A 81 -19.19 -3.46 13.78
N TYR A 82 -18.42 -2.41 14.08
CA TYR A 82 -18.63 -1.49 15.19
C TYR A 82 -18.51 -0.06 14.68
N ARG A 83 -19.57 0.72 14.74
CA ARG A 83 -19.64 2.02 14.05
C ARG A 83 -18.68 3.10 14.57
N ASP A 84 -18.37 3.11 15.87
CA ASP A 84 -17.66 4.24 16.51
C ASP A 84 -16.37 3.82 17.21
N ILE A 85 -15.64 2.86 16.65
CA ILE A 85 -14.37 2.41 17.21
C ILE A 85 -13.23 3.17 16.54
N LEU A 86 -12.35 3.74 17.39
CA LEU A 86 -11.07 4.29 16.98
C LEU A 86 -9.97 3.32 17.40
N LEU A 87 -8.98 3.11 16.52
CA LEU A 87 -7.80 2.32 16.87
C LEU A 87 -6.94 3.10 17.85
N GLU A 88 -6.47 2.40 18.90
CA GLU A 88 -5.40 2.94 19.72
C GLU A 88 -4.11 2.94 18.91
N PRO A 89 -3.39 4.09 18.89
CA PRO A 89 -2.12 4.12 18.17
C PRO A 89 -1.09 3.21 18.84
N LEU A 90 -0.41 2.43 18.02
CA LEU A 90 0.72 1.62 18.44
C LEU A 90 2.02 2.37 18.18
N ASP A 91 3.08 1.99 18.89
CA ASP A 91 4.40 2.52 18.59
C ASP A 91 4.97 1.82 17.35
N ASP A 92 4.72 2.40 16.19
CA ASP A 92 5.22 1.90 14.90
C ASP A 92 6.54 2.57 14.49
N SER A 93 7.29 3.12 15.43
CA SER A 93 8.50 3.90 15.11
C SER A 93 9.54 3.09 14.34
N ILE A 94 9.73 1.81 14.70
CA ILE A 94 10.69 0.93 14.00
C ILE A 94 10.19 0.64 12.59
N GLU A 95 8.92 0.30 12.44
CA GLU A 95 8.30 -0.02 11.16
C GLU A 95 8.31 1.20 10.23
N ASN A 96 7.99 2.36 10.74
CA ASN A 96 8.02 3.60 9.97
C ASN A 96 9.45 4.01 9.60
N SER A 97 10.42 3.79 10.48
CA SER A 97 11.83 4.03 10.18
C SER A 97 12.31 3.10 9.06
N ALA A 98 11.95 1.82 9.10
CA ALA A 98 12.29 0.87 8.06
C ALA A 98 11.66 1.27 6.72
N ASN A 99 10.40 1.68 6.74
CA ASN A 99 9.71 2.19 5.56
C ASN A 99 10.44 3.40 4.96
N GLN A 100 10.80 4.37 5.79
CA GLN A 100 11.47 5.59 5.35
C GLN A 100 12.86 5.32 4.77
N VAL A 101 13.63 4.43 5.40
CA VAL A 101 14.96 4.04 4.88
C VAL A 101 14.81 3.41 3.49
N MET A 102 13.86 2.53 3.30
CA MET A 102 13.65 1.89 2.00
C MET A 102 13.17 2.90 0.96
N LEU A 103 12.27 3.81 1.32
CA LEU A 103 11.82 4.87 0.41
C LEU A 103 12.98 5.76 -0.02
N ASN A 104 13.84 6.18 0.90
CA ASN A 104 14.99 7.00 0.59
C ASN A 104 15.96 6.28 -0.37
N ARG A 105 16.13 4.97 -0.17
CA ARG A 105 16.98 4.16 -1.03
C ARG A 105 16.42 4.04 -2.44
N LEU A 106 15.08 3.88 -2.57
CA LEU A 106 14.44 3.64 -3.86
C LEU A 106 14.20 4.92 -4.66
N ILE A 107 13.85 6.02 -4.01
CA ILE A 107 13.50 7.28 -4.68
C ILE A 107 14.47 8.41 -4.40
N GLY A 108 15.56 8.15 -3.68
CA GLY A 108 16.70 9.08 -3.55
C GLY A 108 16.45 10.32 -2.71
N SER A 109 15.53 10.28 -1.80
CA SER A 109 15.27 11.47 -0.97
C SER A 109 15.10 11.15 0.49
#